data_d326501813861ccdcc8eb84738800388
#
_entry.id   d326501813861ccdcc8eb84738800388
#
_cell.length_a   1.000
_cell.length_b   1.000
_cell.length_c   1.000
_cell.angle_alpha   90.00
_cell.angle_beta   90.00
_cell.angle_gamma   90.00
#
_symmetry.space_group_name_H-M   'P 1'
#
loop_
_entity.id
_entity.type
_entity.pdbx_description
1 polymer ?
#
loop_
_entity_poly.entity_id
_entity_poly.type
_entity_poly.pdbx_seq_one_letter_code
_entity_poly.pdbx_strand_id
1 'polypeptide(L)'
;KGRTATITLKGPTEDAPADMAAFEAQGDQAYMLKLVRELEDTILHLRTNENELGLWVFKTQGDPEKFAAHEALLMGNPDHWLANETLEYWKRTLKRVDVTSRSLAAFIEHGSCFTGILAELLFSVDRTYMMEDEFEGDNRPTATIALSDANFGRFPMGNDISRLQTRFLAEPEHLESLKSSIGEALEAEDADELGLVTMILDDIDWEDEVRIFIEERASFSPDAMTGMEANLRFAGPETMETRIFGRLTAWQNCIFNRSTNGEGEGALQRYGTGVRGKYNME
;
A
#
# COMPACT_ATOMS: atom_id res chain seq x y z
N LYS A 1 13.67 10.70 -7.57
CA LYS A 1 14.69 10.58 -8.64
C LYS A 1 14.34 9.39 -9.53
N GLY A 2 14.48 9.54 -10.85
CA GLY A 2 14.13 8.50 -11.79
C GLY A 2 12.61 8.32 -11.90
N ARG A 3 12.14 7.08 -12.10
CA ARG A 3 10.74 6.71 -12.29
C ARG A 3 10.03 6.29 -10.99
N THR A 4 10.37 6.94 -9.86
CA THR A 4 9.85 6.60 -8.53
C THR A 4 9.25 7.82 -7.84
N ALA A 5 8.04 7.67 -7.29
CA ALA A 5 7.42 8.61 -6.37
C ALA A 5 7.46 8.06 -4.94
N THR A 6 7.80 8.92 -3.98
CA THR A 6 7.64 8.60 -2.56
C THR A 6 6.49 9.43 -1.98
N ILE A 7 5.54 8.76 -1.39
CA ILE A 7 4.35 9.34 -0.76
C ILE A 7 4.52 9.17 0.74
N THR A 8 4.72 10.27 1.47
CA THR A 8 4.84 10.24 2.93
C THR A 8 3.56 10.76 3.56
N LEU A 9 2.82 9.88 4.24
CA LEU A 9 1.67 10.26 5.03
C LEU A 9 2.14 10.68 6.42
N LYS A 10 1.77 11.90 6.82
CA LYS A 10 2.15 12.43 8.12
C LYS A 10 1.03 12.17 9.12
N GLY A 11 1.37 11.54 10.24
CA GLY A 11 0.49 11.36 11.38
C GLY A 11 0.02 12.70 11.98
N PRO A 12 -0.98 12.68 12.84
CA PRO A 12 -1.50 13.89 13.48
C PRO A 12 -0.48 14.47 14.46
N THR A 13 -0.37 15.79 14.48
CA THR A 13 0.42 16.52 15.49
C THR A 13 -0.41 16.78 16.75
N GLU A 14 -1.69 16.98 16.58
CA GLU A 14 -2.65 17.27 17.63
C GLU A 14 -3.31 15.98 18.14
N ASP A 15 -3.84 16.04 19.36
CA ASP A 15 -4.62 14.93 19.91
C ASP A 15 -5.97 14.81 19.18
N ALA A 16 -6.57 13.63 19.23
CA ALA A 16 -7.89 13.40 18.64
C ALA A 16 -8.93 14.32 19.27
N PRO A 17 -9.93 14.80 18.47
CA PRO A 17 -11.05 15.52 19.02
C PRO A 17 -11.76 14.74 20.12
N ALA A 18 -12.25 15.44 21.15
CA ALA A 18 -12.86 14.80 22.31
C ALA A 18 -14.14 14.02 21.97
N ASP A 19 -14.86 14.45 20.93
CA ASP A 19 -16.09 13.84 20.46
C ASP A 19 -16.38 14.19 18.99
N MET A 20 -17.46 13.64 18.45
CA MET A 20 -17.86 13.89 17.07
C MET A 20 -18.31 15.34 16.81
N ALA A 21 -18.78 16.06 17.81
CA ALA A 21 -19.13 17.47 17.65
C ALA A 21 -17.86 18.33 17.46
N ALA A 22 -16.81 18.03 18.21
CA ALA A 22 -15.51 18.66 18.04
C ALA A 22 -14.85 18.27 16.69
N PHE A 23 -15.00 17.03 16.23
CA PHE A 23 -14.56 16.59 14.91
C PHE A 23 -15.30 17.34 13.79
N GLU A 24 -16.63 17.44 13.88
CA GLU A 24 -17.45 18.13 12.90
C GLU A 24 -17.17 19.64 12.85
N ALA A 25 -16.86 20.25 14.00
CA ALA A 25 -16.48 21.66 14.07
C ALA A 25 -15.17 21.99 13.34
N GLN A 26 -14.29 21.03 13.15
CA GLN A 26 -13.06 21.18 12.35
C GLN A 26 -13.35 21.23 10.84
N GLY A 27 -14.50 20.75 10.41
CA GLY A 27 -14.93 20.75 9.02
C GLY A 27 -13.96 20.01 8.10
N ASP A 28 -13.56 20.67 7.02
CA ASP A 28 -12.60 20.12 6.04
C ASP A 28 -11.15 20.03 6.55
N GLN A 29 -10.86 20.63 7.70
CA GLN A 29 -9.56 20.56 8.38
C GLN A 29 -9.45 19.37 9.35
N ALA A 30 -10.55 18.63 9.59
CA ALA A 30 -10.53 17.43 10.41
C ALA A 30 -9.50 16.45 9.87
N TYR A 31 -8.52 16.09 10.71
CA TYR A 31 -7.28 15.40 10.28
C TYR A 31 -7.55 14.17 9.40
N MET A 32 -8.41 13.26 9.84
CA MET A 32 -8.68 12.00 9.10
C MET A 32 -9.33 12.25 7.74
N LEU A 33 -10.20 13.25 7.63
CA LEU A 33 -10.83 13.65 6.38
C LEU A 33 -9.83 14.36 5.46
N LYS A 34 -9.02 15.26 6.01
CA LYS A 34 -7.99 15.99 5.26
C LYS A 34 -6.95 15.03 4.70
N LEU A 35 -6.45 14.10 5.52
CA LEU A 35 -5.43 13.13 5.10
C LEU A 35 -5.92 12.27 3.94
N VAL A 36 -7.14 11.72 4.01
CA VAL A 36 -7.66 10.87 2.92
C VAL A 36 -7.90 11.66 1.64
N ARG A 37 -8.29 12.94 1.72
CA ARG A 37 -8.44 13.81 0.55
C ARG A 37 -7.10 14.09 -0.11
N GLU A 38 -6.08 14.42 0.68
CA GLU A 38 -4.73 14.65 0.18
C GLU A 38 -4.12 13.39 -0.43
N LEU A 39 -4.38 12.22 0.17
CA LEU A 39 -3.95 10.95 -0.39
C LEU A 39 -4.64 10.66 -1.73
N GLU A 40 -5.96 10.84 -1.82
CA GLU A 40 -6.69 10.62 -3.08
C GLU A 40 -6.22 11.58 -4.17
N ASP A 41 -6.07 12.85 -3.87
CA ASP A 41 -5.57 13.86 -4.82
C ASP A 41 -4.15 13.49 -5.31
N THR A 42 -3.28 13.03 -4.41
CA THR A 42 -1.94 12.54 -4.76
C THR A 42 -2.02 11.35 -5.71
N ILE A 43 -2.84 10.34 -5.39
CA ILE A 43 -3.02 9.15 -6.23
C ILE A 43 -3.54 9.55 -7.62
N LEU A 44 -4.54 10.41 -7.70
CA LEU A 44 -5.12 10.86 -8.96
C LEU A 44 -4.09 11.66 -9.78
N HIS A 45 -3.35 12.57 -9.14
CA HIS A 45 -2.30 13.34 -9.79
C HIS A 45 -1.22 12.42 -10.39
N LEU A 46 -0.69 11.49 -9.59
CA LEU A 46 0.36 10.56 -10.04
C LEU A 46 -0.12 9.64 -11.17
N ARG A 47 -1.38 9.22 -11.14
CA ARG A 47 -1.96 8.35 -12.18
C ARG A 47 -2.20 9.06 -13.51
N THR A 48 -2.57 10.32 -13.47
CA THR A 48 -3.03 11.06 -14.66
C THR A 48 -1.95 11.96 -15.26
N ASN A 49 -1.06 12.49 -14.44
CA ASN A 49 -0.08 13.48 -14.86
C ASN A 49 1.36 12.96 -14.86
N GLU A 50 1.64 11.89 -14.11
CA GLU A 50 3.00 11.35 -13.94
C GLU A 50 3.08 9.91 -14.48
N ASN A 51 2.78 9.76 -15.76
CA ASN A 51 2.67 8.46 -16.42
C ASN A 51 3.99 7.68 -16.48
N GLU A 52 5.13 8.38 -16.41
CA GLU A 52 6.46 7.77 -16.44
C GLU A 52 6.88 7.10 -15.14
N LEU A 53 6.19 7.38 -14.03
CA LEU A 53 6.51 6.78 -12.75
C LEU A 53 6.13 5.30 -12.75
N GLY A 54 7.12 4.45 -12.56
CA GLY A 54 6.96 2.99 -12.54
C GLY A 54 6.80 2.39 -11.16
N LEU A 55 7.21 3.13 -10.12
CA LEU A 55 7.17 2.69 -8.73
C LEU A 55 6.63 3.80 -7.82
N TRP A 56 5.72 3.43 -6.91
CA TRP A 56 5.32 4.27 -5.79
C TRP A 56 5.75 3.63 -4.47
N VAL A 57 6.33 4.44 -3.60
CA VAL A 57 6.77 4.04 -2.26
C VAL A 57 5.92 4.78 -1.24
N PHE A 58 5.25 4.04 -0.38
CA PHE A 58 4.53 4.60 0.77
C PHE A 58 5.43 4.62 2.00
N LYS A 59 5.44 5.74 2.68
CA LYS A 59 6.04 5.94 4.00
C LYS A 59 5.04 6.63 4.90
N THR A 60 5.18 6.44 6.19
CA THR A 60 4.45 7.20 7.20
C THR A 60 5.44 7.83 8.17
N GLN A 61 5.04 8.90 8.83
CA GLN A 61 5.84 9.54 9.86
C GLN A 61 4.90 10.20 10.88
N GLY A 62 5.05 9.87 12.14
CA GLY A 62 4.24 10.46 13.19
C GLY A 62 4.10 9.58 14.42
N ASP A 63 3.18 9.95 15.28
CA ASP A 63 2.87 9.26 16.52
C ASP A 63 1.75 8.22 16.27
N PRO A 64 2.04 6.91 16.42
CA PRO A 64 1.05 5.86 16.20
C PRO A 64 -0.11 5.90 17.21
N GLU A 65 0.12 6.31 18.46
CA GLU A 65 -0.92 6.39 19.48
C GLU A 65 -1.91 7.52 19.17
N LYS A 66 -1.39 8.67 18.74
CA LYS A 66 -2.26 9.78 18.28
C LYS A 66 -3.09 9.36 17.08
N PHE A 67 -2.49 8.68 16.10
CA PHE A 67 -3.24 8.20 14.94
C PHE A 67 -4.34 7.20 15.37
N ALA A 68 -4.01 6.24 16.21
CA ALA A 68 -4.97 5.27 16.74
C ALA A 68 -6.14 5.94 17.47
N ALA A 69 -5.89 7.02 18.23
CA ALA A 69 -6.94 7.77 18.88
C ALA A 69 -7.89 8.47 17.90
N HIS A 70 -7.36 9.06 16.82
CA HIS A 70 -8.18 9.64 15.73
C HIS A 70 -9.02 8.58 15.01
N GLU A 71 -8.45 7.42 14.73
CA GLU A 71 -9.16 6.30 14.12
C GLU A 71 -10.27 5.79 15.05
N ALA A 72 -9.96 5.57 16.32
CA ALA A 72 -10.91 5.07 17.31
C ALA A 72 -12.15 5.98 17.45
N LEU A 73 -11.97 7.29 17.36
CA LEU A 73 -13.09 8.24 17.34
C LEU A 73 -14.06 7.96 16.20
N LEU A 74 -13.55 7.75 14.99
CA LEU A 74 -14.41 7.48 13.81
C LEU A 74 -15.02 6.06 13.88
N MET A 75 -14.22 5.07 14.22
CA MET A 75 -14.66 3.67 14.31
C MET A 75 -15.70 3.45 15.41
N GLY A 76 -15.61 4.21 16.51
CA GLY A 76 -16.57 4.18 17.61
C GLY A 76 -17.88 4.90 17.32
N ASN A 77 -18.00 5.65 16.22
CA ASN A 77 -19.17 6.42 15.86
C ASN A 77 -19.67 6.14 14.43
N PRO A 78 -19.89 4.89 14.04
CA PRO A 78 -20.24 4.52 12.66
C PRO A 78 -21.57 5.09 12.17
N ASP A 79 -22.49 5.39 13.09
CA ASP A 79 -23.81 5.98 12.76
C ASP A 79 -23.76 7.50 12.60
N HIS A 80 -22.67 8.15 12.97
CA HIS A 80 -22.49 9.58 12.75
C HIS A 80 -22.16 9.84 11.28
N TRP A 81 -22.95 10.67 10.62
CA TRP A 81 -22.85 10.90 9.18
C TRP A 81 -21.43 11.23 8.70
N LEU A 82 -20.73 12.16 9.38
CA LEU A 82 -19.38 12.59 8.96
C LEU A 82 -18.31 11.52 9.24
N ALA A 83 -18.45 10.75 10.33
CA ALA A 83 -17.58 9.62 10.59
C ALA A 83 -17.74 8.56 9.49
N ASN A 84 -18.99 8.20 9.17
CA ASN A 84 -19.27 7.24 8.11
C ASN A 84 -18.75 7.72 6.74
N GLU A 85 -19.03 8.96 6.34
CA GLU A 85 -18.52 9.51 5.08
C GLU A 85 -17.00 9.52 5.02
N THR A 86 -16.32 9.84 6.12
CA THR A 86 -14.86 9.81 6.19
C THR A 86 -14.33 8.39 6.04
N LEU A 87 -14.93 7.41 6.72
CA LEU A 87 -14.53 5.99 6.62
C LEU A 87 -14.82 5.41 5.23
N GLU A 88 -15.96 5.75 4.61
CA GLU A 88 -16.27 5.34 3.24
C GLU A 88 -15.34 6.00 2.22
N TYR A 89 -14.86 7.21 2.50
CA TYR A 89 -13.84 7.85 1.68
C TYR A 89 -12.52 7.10 1.76
N TRP A 90 -12.08 6.71 2.96
CA TRP A 90 -10.89 5.85 3.14
C TRP A 90 -11.04 4.54 2.37
N LYS A 91 -12.17 3.85 2.51
CA LYS A 91 -12.47 2.61 1.78
C LYS A 91 -12.32 2.79 0.27
N ARG A 92 -12.87 3.86 -0.29
CA ARG A 92 -12.78 4.15 -1.71
C ARG A 92 -11.34 4.46 -2.15
N THR A 93 -10.61 5.24 -1.36
CA THR A 93 -9.23 5.64 -1.67
C THR A 93 -8.29 4.44 -1.61
N LEU A 94 -8.44 3.57 -0.62
CA LEU A 94 -7.68 2.32 -0.53
C LEU A 94 -7.95 1.39 -1.72
N LYS A 95 -9.21 1.29 -2.19
CA LYS A 95 -9.54 0.56 -3.43
C LYS A 95 -8.84 1.14 -4.67
N ARG A 96 -8.55 2.45 -4.69
CA ARG A 96 -7.76 3.05 -5.78
C ARG A 96 -6.30 2.63 -5.72
N VAL A 97 -5.74 2.45 -4.52
CA VAL A 97 -4.39 1.87 -4.36
C VAL A 97 -4.36 0.45 -4.92
N ASP A 98 -5.34 -0.37 -4.59
CA ASP A 98 -5.44 -1.76 -5.06
C ASP A 98 -5.44 -1.89 -6.59
N VAL A 99 -5.98 -0.91 -7.32
CA VAL A 99 -6.06 -0.90 -8.79
C VAL A 99 -5.02 0.01 -9.44
N THR A 100 -3.96 0.33 -8.74
CA THR A 100 -2.86 1.12 -9.29
C THR A 100 -1.90 0.23 -10.07
N SER A 101 -1.83 0.44 -11.38
CA SER A 101 -0.96 -0.31 -12.31
C SER A 101 0.48 0.17 -12.23
N ARG A 102 1.04 0.20 -11.04
CA ARG A 102 2.44 0.54 -10.75
C ARG A 102 2.99 -0.48 -9.78
N SER A 103 4.30 -0.61 -9.72
CA SER A 103 4.93 -1.30 -8.61
C SER A 103 4.71 -0.48 -7.34
N LEU A 104 4.25 -1.13 -6.28
CA LEU A 104 3.95 -0.50 -5.00
C LEU A 104 4.85 -1.09 -3.92
N ALA A 105 5.43 -0.24 -3.09
CA ALA A 105 6.19 -0.66 -1.92
C ALA A 105 5.84 0.18 -0.70
N ALA A 106 6.08 -0.36 0.47
CA ALA A 106 6.03 0.39 1.72
C ALA A 106 7.35 0.21 2.48
N PHE A 107 7.89 1.30 2.99
CA PHE A 107 9.09 1.30 3.81
C PHE A 107 8.74 1.75 5.23
N ILE A 108 8.99 0.86 6.18
CA ILE A 108 8.71 1.04 7.59
C ILE A 108 10.04 1.37 8.26
N GLU A 109 10.25 2.65 8.55
CA GLU A 109 11.48 3.21 9.09
C GLU A 109 11.22 3.77 10.49
N HIS A 110 12.26 4.18 11.20
CA HIS A 110 12.14 4.86 12.49
C HIS A 110 11.19 6.05 12.42
N GLY A 111 10.28 6.13 13.39
CA GLY A 111 9.26 7.16 13.46
C GLY A 111 8.10 6.96 12.47
N SER A 112 7.98 5.78 11.86
CA SER A 112 6.79 5.39 11.09
C SER A 112 5.56 5.29 11.98
N CYS A 113 4.37 5.52 11.40
CA CYS A 113 3.10 5.32 12.08
C CYS A 113 2.12 4.51 11.21
N PHE A 114 2.54 3.32 10.81
CA PHE A 114 1.67 2.37 10.11
C PHE A 114 0.75 1.66 11.12
N THR A 115 -0.32 2.36 11.51
CA THR A 115 -1.29 1.91 12.51
C THR A 115 -2.68 1.87 11.89
N GLY A 116 -3.45 0.83 12.16
CA GLY A 116 -4.85 0.71 11.77
C GLY A 116 -5.09 0.97 10.28
N ILE A 117 -5.84 2.03 9.94
CA ILE A 117 -6.14 2.39 8.55
C ILE A 117 -4.86 2.62 7.72
N LEU A 118 -3.79 3.17 8.31
CA LEU A 118 -2.53 3.33 7.59
C LEU A 118 -1.81 2.00 7.37
N ALA A 119 -2.02 1.00 8.23
CA ALA A 119 -1.50 -0.35 8.00
C ALA A 119 -2.15 -1.03 6.78
N GLU A 120 -3.38 -0.63 6.37
CA GLU A 120 -3.98 -1.11 5.12
C GLU A 120 -3.08 -0.86 3.89
N LEU A 121 -2.27 0.19 3.92
CA LEU A 121 -1.31 0.47 2.85
C LEU A 121 -0.23 -0.61 2.77
N LEU A 122 0.22 -1.17 3.91
CA LEU A 122 1.20 -2.27 3.95
C LEU A 122 0.68 -3.52 3.24
N PHE A 123 -0.63 -3.77 3.37
CA PHE A 123 -1.28 -4.94 2.77
C PHE A 123 -1.75 -4.68 1.33
N SER A 124 -1.68 -3.42 0.87
CA SER A 124 -2.03 -3.01 -0.50
C SER A 124 -0.85 -3.05 -1.46
N VAL A 125 0.37 -3.11 -0.96
CA VAL A 125 1.59 -3.02 -1.79
C VAL A 125 2.14 -4.39 -2.16
N ASP A 126 3.04 -4.41 -3.14
CA ASP A 126 3.68 -5.64 -3.61
C ASP A 126 4.75 -6.13 -2.64
N ARG A 127 5.42 -5.20 -1.97
CA ARG A 127 6.46 -5.49 -0.98
C ARG A 127 6.50 -4.46 0.14
N THR A 128 6.72 -4.97 1.35
CA THR A 128 6.96 -4.18 2.56
C THR A 128 8.37 -4.49 3.08
N TYR A 129 9.14 -3.45 3.32
CA TYR A 129 10.45 -3.54 3.96
C TYR A 129 10.36 -2.87 5.31
N MET A 130 10.85 -3.52 6.34
CA MET A 130 10.86 -3.00 7.69
C MET A 130 12.27 -3.01 8.26
N MET A 131 12.63 -1.90 8.89
CA MET A 131 13.93 -1.72 9.50
C MET A 131 13.93 -2.45 10.85
N GLU A 132 14.94 -3.29 11.08
CA GLU A 132 15.06 -4.11 12.28
C GLU A 132 15.81 -3.36 13.39
N ASP A 133 16.94 -2.77 13.05
CA ASP A 133 17.84 -2.16 14.03
C ASP A 133 17.67 -0.64 14.16
N GLU A 134 18.17 -0.10 15.26
CA GLU A 134 18.32 1.33 15.50
C GLU A 134 19.64 1.83 14.90
N PHE A 135 19.56 2.93 14.13
CA PHE A 135 20.78 3.61 13.69
C PHE A 135 21.49 4.30 14.85
N GLU A 136 22.81 4.16 14.92
CA GLU A 136 23.61 4.87 15.92
C GLU A 136 23.40 6.38 15.80
N GLY A 137 22.86 6.98 16.86
CA GLY A 137 22.55 8.41 16.93
C GLY A 137 21.18 8.81 16.38
N ASP A 138 20.35 7.88 15.92
CA ASP A 138 18.94 8.14 15.62
C ASP A 138 18.14 8.13 16.95
N ASN A 139 17.42 9.22 17.20
CA ASN A 139 16.59 9.36 18.40
C ASN A 139 15.09 9.19 18.08
N ARG A 140 14.74 8.79 16.88
CA ARG A 140 13.36 8.49 16.51
C ARG A 140 12.94 7.15 17.13
N PRO A 141 11.66 6.98 17.46
CA PRO A 141 11.15 5.69 17.94
C PRO A 141 11.47 4.54 16.95
N THR A 142 11.70 3.36 17.49
CA THR A 142 11.88 2.11 16.73
C THR A 142 10.74 1.94 15.69
N ALA A 143 11.05 1.34 14.58
CA ALA A 143 10.06 1.04 13.55
C ALA A 143 9.04 0.04 14.09
N THR A 144 7.77 0.41 14.08
CA THR A 144 6.67 -0.47 14.50
C THR A 144 5.49 -0.39 13.54
N ILE A 145 4.68 -1.44 13.55
CA ILE A 145 3.36 -1.47 12.94
C ILE A 145 2.33 -1.86 14.00
N ALA A 146 1.08 -1.43 13.84
CA ALA A 146 0.01 -1.84 14.74
C ALA A 146 -1.28 -2.14 13.97
N LEU A 147 -1.91 -3.25 14.32
CA LEU A 147 -3.22 -3.62 13.78
C LEU A 147 -4.34 -3.01 14.62
N SER A 148 -5.47 -2.77 13.98
CA SER A 148 -6.73 -2.42 14.63
C SER A 148 -7.89 -3.26 14.07
N ASP A 149 -9.07 -3.13 14.67
CA ASP A 149 -10.29 -3.76 14.14
C ASP A 149 -10.59 -3.36 12.68
N ALA A 150 -10.11 -2.20 12.25
CA ALA A 150 -10.26 -1.71 10.89
C ALA A 150 -9.66 -2.66 9.84
N ASN A 151 -8.60 -3.40 10.17
CA ASN A 151 -7.90 -4.31 9.25
C ASN A 151 -8.64 -5.62 9.00
N PHE A 152 -9.64 -5.95 9.82
CA PHE A 152 -10.37 -7.21 9.76
C PHE A 152 -11.72 -7.10 9.04
N GLY A 153 -11.78 -6.33 7.95
CA GLY A 153 -12.93 -6.30 7.04
C GLY A 153 -13.64 -4.96 6.89
N ARG A 154 -13.27 -3.91 7.62
CA ARG A 154 -13.88 -2.57 7.47
C ARG A 154 -13.61 -1.95 6.10
N PHE A 155 -12.45 -2.25 5.53
CA PHE A 155 -11.99 -1.70 4.25
C PHE A 155 -11.76 -2.83 3.21
N PRO A 156 -12.83 -3.48 2.71
CA PRO A 156 -12.65 -4.56 1.75
C PRO A 156 -12.10 -4.04 0.41
N MET A 157 -11.39 -4.91 -0.29
CA MET A 157 -10.97 -4.73 -1.67
C MET A 157 -12.18 -4.76 -2.63
N GLY A 158 -11.94 -4.60 -3.92
CA GLY A 158 -12.98 -4.63 -4.95
C GLY A 158 -13.74 -5.96 -5.08
N ASN A 159 -13.18 -7.05 -4.55
CA ASN A 159 -13.76 -8.40 -4.50
C ASN A 159 -14.41 -8.76 -3.15
N ASP A 160 -14.67 -7.74 -2.31
CA ASP A 160 -15.35 -7.83 -1.01
C ASP A 160 -14.62 -8.65 0.08
N ILE A 161 -13.34 -8.94 -0.09
CA ILE A 161 -12.50 -9.51 0.98
C ILE A 161 -11.47 -8.48 1.45
N SER A 162 -11.01 -8.59 2.71
CA SER A 162 -10.00 -7.69 3.24
C SER A 162 -8.62 -7.98 2.64
N ARG A 163 -7.70 -7.02 2.73
CA ARG A 163 -6.31 -7.20 2.29
C ARG A 163 -5.59 -8.26 3.11
N LEU A 164 -5.79 -8.28 4.42
CA LEU A 164 -5.28 -9.35 5.27
C LEU A 164 -5.86 -10.72 4.90
N GLN A 165 -7.17 -10.80 4.61
CA GLN A 165 -7.77 -12.04 4.16
C GLN A 165 -7.20 -12.50 2.80
N THR A 166 -6.89 -11.56 1.90
CA THR A 166 -6.22 -11.88 0.64
C THR A 166 -4.81 -12.39 0.86
N ARG A 167 -4.08 -11.79 1.80
CA ARG A 167 -2.70 -12.19 2.15
C ARG A 167 -2.64 -13.60 2.73
N PHE A 168 -3.59 -13.95 3.59
CA PHE A 168 -3.69 -15.26 4.26
C PHE A 168 -4.83 -16.11 3.72
N LEU A 169 -5.09 -16.06 2.41
CA LEU A 169 -6.24 -16.73 1.79
C LEU A 169 -6.26 -18.25 2.03
N ALA A 170 -5.09 -18.89 2.08
CA ALA A 170 -4.95 -20.31 2.35
C ALA A 170 -4.87 -20.64 3.86
N GLU A 171 -4.82 -19.64 4.72
CA GLU A 171 -4.56 -19.77 6.15
C GLU A 171 -5.56 -18.96 7.00
N PRO A 172 -6.87 -19.29 6.91
CA PRO A 172 -7.90 -18.51 7.61
C PRO A 172 -7.77 -18.58 9.15
N GLU A 173 -7.20 -19.67 9.69
CA GLU A 173 -6.94 -19.79 11.14
C GLU A 173 -5.85 -18.83 11.60
N HIS A 174 -4.83 -18.60 10.76
CA HIS A 174 -3.79 -17.61 11.03
C HIS A 174 -4.38 -16.20 11.06
N LEU A 175 -5.25 -15.86 10.10
CA LEU A 175 -5.95 -14.58 10.09
C LEU A 175 -6.73 -14.33 11.39
N GLU A 176 -7.40 -15.36 11.93
CA GLU A 176 -8.11 -15.24 13.21
C GLU A 176 -7.13 -15.03 14.39
N SER A 177 -5.96 -15.70 14.37
CA SER A 177 -4.96 -15.54 15.42
C SER A 177 -4.37 -14.12 15.48
N LEU A 178 -4.26 -13.42 14.35
CA LEU A 178 -3.77 -12.03 14.28
C LEU A 178 -4.64 -11.04 15.08
N LYS A 179 -5.89 -11.38 15.37
CA LYS A 179 -6.76 -10.53 16.19
C LYS A 179 -6.26 -10.38 17.63
N SER A 180 -5.45 -11.31 18.12
CA SER A 180 -4.84 -11.18 19.43
C SER A 180 -3.80 -10.08 19.52
N SER A 181 -3.21 -9.68 18.40
CA SER A 181 -2.20 -8.62 18.30
C SER A 181 -2.78 -7.24 17.99
N ILE A 182 -4.12 -7.08 18.04
CA ILE A 182 -4.75 -5.77 17.87
C ILE A 182 -4.31 -4.83 18.96
N GLY A 183 -3.79 -3.66 18.57
CA GLY A 183 -3.33 -2.60 19.47
C GLY A 183 -1.92 -2.80 20.01
N GLU A 184 -1.26 -3.91 19.67
CA GLU A 184 0.15 -4.12 20.02
C GLU A 184 1.06 -3.39 19.03
N ALA A 185 2.14 -2.80 19.55
CA ALA A 185 3.21 -2.25 18.72
C ALA A 185 4.15 -3.41 18.34
N LEU A 186 4.05 -3.86 17.10
CA LEU A 186 4.83 -4.97 16.57
C LEU A 186 6.14 -4.43 15.98
N GLU A 187 7.27 -4.86 16.51
CA GLU A 187 8.59 -4.60 15.95
C GLU A 187 8.89 -5.52 14.77
N ALA A 188 10.05 -5.39 14.16
CA ALA A 188 10.37 -6.06 12.91
C ALA A 188 10.27 -7.59 13.00
N GLU A 189 10.87 -8.19 14.04
CA GLU A 189 10.83 -9.64 14.24
C GLU A 189 9.40 -10.15 14.42
N ASP A 190 8.61 -9.49 15.27
CA ASP A 190 7.20 -9.86 15.51
C ASP A 190 6.37 -9.75 14.23
N ALA A 191 6.57 -8.67 13.47
CA ALA A 191 5.86 -8.43 12.21
C ALA A 191 6.21 -9.45 11.13
N ASP A 192 7.46 -9.93 11.09
CA ASP A 192 7.92 -10.98 10.17
C ASP A 192 7.38 -12.34 10.59
N GLU A 193 7.46 -12.71 11.87
CA GLU A 193 6.91 -13.97 12.40
C GLU A 193 5.39 -14.08 12.14
N LEU A 194 4.67 -12.97 12.26
CA LEU A 194 3.24 -12.89 11.93
C LEU A 194 2.96 -12.80 10.43
N GLY A 195 3.98 -12.76 9.58
CA GLY A 195 3.84 -12.67 8.13
C GLY A 195 3.26 -11.34 7.64
N LEU A 196 3.34 -10.28 8.40
CA LEU A 196 2.77 -8.96 8.08
C LEU A 196 3.67 -8.11 7.17
N VAL A 197 4.98 -8.39 7.16
CA VAL A 197 5.96 -7.74 6.29
C VAL A 197 6.56 -8.73 5.30
N THR A 198 7.23 -8.24 4.28
CA THR A 198 7.85 -9.09 3.25
C THR A 198 9.31 -9.36 3.57
N MET A 199 9.99 -8.39 4.18
CA MET A 199 11.41 -8.45 4.47
C MET A 199 11.75 -7.50 5.61
N ILE A 200 12.58 -7.98 6.54
CA ILE A 200 13.24 -7.15 7.55
C ILE A 200 14.70 -6.96 7.15
N LEU A 201 15.25 -5.80 7.41
CA LEU A 201 16.62 -5.42 7.04
C LEU A 201 17.27 -4.66 8.18
N ASP A 202 18.53 -4.98 8.45
CA ASP A 202 19.37 -4.21 9.36
C ASP A 202 19.79 -2.86 8.76
N ASP A 203 20.49 -2.05 9.55
CA ASP A 203 20.96 -0.74 9.14
C ASP A 203 22.05 -0.80 8.05
N ILE A 204 22.81 -1.89 7.99
CA ILE A 204 23.91 -2.07 7.04
C ILE A 204 23.37 -2.32 5.63
N ASP A 205 22.38 -3.19 5.52
CA ASP A 205 21.84 -3.64 4.24
C ASP A 205 20.71 -2.73 3.70
N TRP A 206 20.10 -1.92 4.56
CA TRP A 206 18.92 -1.10 4.23
C TRP A 206 19.08 -0.24 2.98
N GLU A 207 20.14 0.57 2.92
CA GLU A 207 20.31 1.52 1.81
C GLU A 207 20.53 0.80 0.48
N ASP A 208 21.32 -0.26 0.48
CA ASP A 208 21.67 -0.98 -0.74
C ASP A 208 20.51 -1.83 -1.26
N GLU A 209 19.82 -2.58 -0.40
CA GLU A 209 18.68 -3.40 -0.77
C GLU A 209 17.50 -2.55 -1.27
N VAL A 210 17.19 -1.46 -0.56
CA VAL A 210 16.15 -0.51 -0.99
C VAL A 210 16.51 0.13 -2.34
N ARG A 211 17.77 0.49 -2.55
CA ARG A 211 18.22 1.05 -3.84
C ARG A 211 18.10 0.03 -4.97
N ILE A 212 18.55 -1.21 -4.76
CA ILE A 212 18.45 -2.30 -5.75
C ILE A 212 16.99 -2.54 -6.12
N PHE A 213 16.11 -2.66 -5.13
CA PHE A 213 14.68 -2.83 -5.33
C PHE A 213 14.06 -1.70 -6.16
N ILE A 214 14.37 -0.45 -5.82
CA ILE A 214 13.85 0.73 -6.53
C ILE A 214 14.30 0.72 -8.00
N GLU A 215 15.59 0.46 -8.26
CA GLU A 215 16.15 0.43 -9.61
C GLU A 215 15.52 -0.69 -10.45
N GLU A 216 15.35 -1.87 -9.88
CA GLU A 216 14.74 -3.01 -10.56
C GLU A 216 13.28 -2.71 -10.91
N ARG A 217 12.48 -2.32 -9.91
CA ARG A 217 11.04 -2.10 -10.09
C ARG A 217 10.72 -0.92 -11.01
N ALA A 218 11.48 0.16 -10.93
CA ALA A 218 11.34 1.30 -11.83
C ALA A 218 11.67 0.95 -13.29
N SER A 219 12.34 -0.19 -13.56
CA SER A 219 12.67 -0.64 -14.90
C SER A 219 11.59 -1.48 -15.57
N PHE A 220 10.52 -1.84 -14.86
CA PHE A 220 9.46 -2.68 -15.42
C PHE A 220 8.60 -1.96 -16.45
N SER A 221 8.11 -2.73 -17.41
CA SER A 221 7.15 -2.25 -18.41
C SER A 221 5.82 -1.90 -17.74
N PRO A 222 5.21 -0.72 -18.03
CA PRO A 222 3.89 -0.36 -17.52
C PRO A 222 2.80 -1.36 -17.91
N ASP A 223 2.85 -1.89 -19.14
CA ASP A 223 1.90 -2.90 -19.61
C ASP A 223 2.06 -4.23 -18.86
N ALA A 224 3.31 -4.64 -18.56
CA ALA A 224 3.58 -5.81 -17.76
C ALA A 224 3.03 -5.66 -16.34
N MET A 225 3.20 -4.49 -15.73
CA MET A 225 2.65 -4.19 -14.41
C MET A 225 1.13 -4.27 -14.38
N THR A 226 0.45 -3.69 -15.39
CA THR A 226 -1.01 -3.78 -15.51
C THR A 226 -1.49 -5.23 -15.56
N GLY A 227 -0.84 -6.07 -16.35
CA GLY A 227 -1.21 -7.49 -16.44
C GLY A 227 -0.91 -8.26 -15.17
N MET A 228 0.19 -7.97 -14.51
CA MET A 228 0.56 -8.61 -13.25
C MET A 228 -0.44 -8.28 -12.16
N GLU A 229 -0.84 -7.02 -11.99
CA GLU A 229 -1.89 -6.63 -11.05
C GLU A 229 -3.22 -7.31 -11.34
N ALA A 230 -3.65 -7.33 -12.59
CA ALA A 230 -4.89 -8.00 -12.96
C ALA A 230 -4.92 -9.49 -12.58
N ASN A 231 -3.77 -10.16 -12.58
CA ASN A 231 -3.68 -11.59 -12.26
C ASN A 231 -3.43 -11.88 -10.77
N LEU A 232 -2.75 -11.00 -10.05
CA LEU A 232 -2.26 -11.29 -8.70
C LEU A 232 -3.02 -10.56 -7.60
N ARG A 233 -3.42 -9.31 -7.83
CA ARG A 233 -3.96 -8.42 -6.79
C ARG A 233 -5.27 -8.93 -6.18
N PHE A 234 -6.17 -9.43 -6.99
CA PHE A 234 -7.49 -9.88 -6.54
C PHE A 234 -7.54 -11.41 -6.46
N ALA A 235 -6.70 -12.00 -5.60
CA ALA A 235 -6.80 -13.42 -5.27
C ALA A 235 -8.15 -13.70 -4.61
N GLY A 236 -8.72 -14.87 -4.90
CA GLY A 236 -10.03 -15.27 -4.40
C GLY A 236 -10.37 -16.70 -4.85
N PRO A 237 -11.59 -17.15 -4.64
CA PRO A 237 -12.03 -18.48 -4.99
C PRO A 237 -12.26 -18.61 -6.52
N GLU A 238 -11.20 -18.44 -7.29
CA GLU A 238 -11.19 -18.63 -8.74
C GLU A 238 -10.51 -19.93 -9.11
N THR A 239 -10.97 -20.56 -10.17
CA THR A 239 -10.27 -21.69 -10.78
C THR A 239 -9.11 -21.21 -11.64
N MET A 240 -8.16 -22.12 -11.91
CA MET A 240 -7.06 -21.82 -12.86
C MET A 240 -7.62 -21.45 -14.23
N GLU A 241 -8.68 -22.14 -14.68
CA GLU A 241 -9.32 -21.91 -15.97
C GLU A 241 -9.90 -20.50 -16.08
N THR A 242 -10.58 -19.99 -15.05
CA THR A 242 -11.11 -18.63 -15.07
C THR A 242 -10.00 -17.59 -15.08
N ARG A 243 -8.89 -17.83 -14.40
CA ARG A 243 -7.70 -16.96 -14.45
C ARG A 243 -7.07 -16.94 -15.84
N ILE A 244 -6.91 -18.11 -16.46
CA ILE A 244 -6.32 -18.24 -17.79
C ILE A 244 -7.22 -17.57 -18.84
N PHE A 245 -8.48 -17.98 -18.93
CA PHE A 245 -9.37 -17.54 -19.99
C PHE A 245 -9.99 -16.17 -19.76
N GLY A 246 -10.22 -15.79 -18.51
CA GLY A 246 -10.79 -14.49 -18.18
C GLY A 246 -9.77 -13.36 -18.08
N ARG A 247 -8.52 -13.66 -17.72
CA ARG A 247 -7.49 -12.64 -17.47
C ARG A 247 -6.28 -12.74 -18.38
N LEU A 248 -5.58 -13.88 -18.40
CA LEU A 248 -4.37 -14.02 -19.21
C LEU A 248 -4.63 -13.87 -20.70
N THR A 249 -5.80 -14.31 -21.19
CA THR A 249 -6.16 -14.15 -22.60
C THR A 249 -6.33 -12.69 -22.99
N ALA A 250 -7.01 -11.89 -22.16
CA ALA A 250 -7.14 -10.46 -22.38
C ALA A 250 -5.78 -9.75 -22.32
N TRP A 251 -4.95 -10.14 -21.35
CA TRP A 251 -3.60 -9.63 -21.20
C TRP A 251 -2.70 -9.98 -22.38
N GLN A 252 -2.78 -11.19 -22.90
CA GLN A 252 -2.04 -11.63 -24.07
C GLN A 252 -2.35 -10.77 -25.30
N ASN A 253 -3.61 -10.38 -25.48
CA ASN A 253 -4.00 -9.46 -26.55
C ASN A 253 -3.33 -8.08 -26.39
N CYS A 254 -3.20 -7.56 -25.19
CA CYS A 254 -2.45 -6.33 -24.93
C CYS A 254 -0.98 -6.47 -25.33
N ILE A 255 -0.33 -7.57 -24.99
CA ILE A 255 1.08 -7.81 -25.31
C ILE A 255 1.33 -7.81 -26.82
N PHE A 256 0.46 -8.44 -27.59
CA PHE A 256 0.65 -8.56 -29.05
C PHE A 256 0.18 -7.35 -29.83
N ASN A 257 -0.73 -6.57 -29.31
CA ASN A 257 -1.36 -5.48 -30.07
C ASN A 257 -0.86 -4.07 -29.70
N ARG A 258 -0.06 -3.95 -28.64
CA ARG A 258 0.49 -2.65 -28.23
C ARG A 258 1.85 -2.40 -28.85
N SER A 259 2.06 -1.16 -29.34
CA SER A 259 3.35 -0.73 -29.92
C SER A 259 4.52 -0.84 -28.95
N THR A 260 4.28 -0.67 -27.64
CA THR A 260 5.29 -0.86 -26.61
C THR A 260 5.77 -2.31 -26.46
N ASN A 261 5.03 -3.27 -27.00
CA ASN A 261 5.32 -4.68 -26.90
C ASN A 261 5.42 -5.39 -28.26
N GLY A 262 4.80 -4.88 -29.31
CA GLY A 262 4.66 -5.56 -30.61
C GLY A 262 5.63 -5.09 -31.69
N GLU A 263 5.74 -3.80 -31.96
CA GLU A 263 6.59 -3.23 -33.00
C GLU A 263 7.60 -2.23 -32.43
N GLY A 264 8.83 -2.25 -32.91
CA GLY A 264 9.89 -1.33 -32.53
C GLY A 264 10.66 -1.77 -31.30
N GLU A 265 10.80 -0.93 -30.28
CA GLU A 265 11.63 -1.17 -29.09
C GLU A 265 10.90 -1.86 -27.93
N GLY A 266 9.82 -2.57 -28.19
CA GLY A 266 9.00 -3.24 -27.18
C GLY A 266 9.69 -4.38 -26.43
N ALA A 267 9.11 -4.82 -25.32
CA ALA A 267 9.69 -5.83 -24.43
C ALA A 267 9.95 -7.17 -25.16
N LEU A 268 9.04 -7.60 -26.05
CA LEU A 268 9.20 -8.86 -26.80
C LEU A 268 10.39 -8.82 -27.76
N GLN A 269 10.67 -7.67 -28.38
CA GLN A 269 11.77 -7.54 -29.34
C GLN A 269 13.12 -7.41 -28.65
N ARG A 270 13.13 -6.95 -27.39
CA ARG A 270 14.33 -6.87 -26.58
C ARG A 270 14.65 -8.15 -25.84
N TYR A 271 13.73 -9.10 -25.82
CA TYR A 271 13.95 -10.38 -25.15
C TYR A 271 15.19 -11.08 -25.69
N GLY A 272 16.11 -11.44 -24.80
CA GLY A 272 17.38 -12.07 -25.16
C GLY A 272 18.47 -11.13 -25.67
N THR A 273 18.23 -9.82 -25.84
CA THR A 273 19.24 -8.86 -26.33
C THR A 273 20.11 -8.27 -25.23
N GLY A 274 19.75 -8.41 -23.96
CA GLY A 274 20.41 -7.77 -22.81
C GLY A 274 20.20 -6.26 -22.70
N VAL A 275 19.40 -5.67 -23.59
CA VAL A 275 19.12 -4.23 -23.60
C VAL A 275 17.91 -3.92 -22.72
N ARG A 276 18.07 -3.05 -21.72
CA ARG A 276 16.95 -2.57 -20.90
C ARG A 276 15.98 -1.72 -21.70
N GLY A 277 14.69 -1.90 -21.48
CA GLY A 277 13.64 -1.12 -22.12
C GLY A 277 13.66 0.34 -21.66
N LYS A 278 13.33 1.25 -22.59
CA LYS A 278 12.96 2.62 -22.29
C LYS A 278 11.47 2.74 -22.58
N TYR A 279 10.68 2.85 -21.54
CA TYR A 279 9.22 2.94 -21.64
C TYR A 279 8.79 4.37 -21.40
N ASN A 280 8.89 5.20 -22.46
CA ASN A 280 8.29 6.52 -22.46
C ASN A 280 6.89 6.36 -23.04
N MET A 281 5.90 6.88 -22.37
CA MET A 281 4.56 7.00 -22.90
C MET A 281 4.47 8.37 -23.58
N GLU A 282 5.00 8.48 -24.79
CA GLU A 282 4.65 9.55 -25.72
C GLU A 282 3.39 9.18 -26.51
#